data_4e44f13e4ae068afb05d76894620092e
#
_entry.id   4e44f13e4ae068afb05d76894620092e
#
_cell.length_a   1.000
_cell.length_b   1.000
_cell.length_c   1.000
_cell.angle_alpha   90.00
_cell.angle_beta   90.00
_cell.angle_gamma   90.00
#
_symmetry.space_group_name_H-M   'P 1'
#
loop_
_entity.id
_entity.type
_entity.pdbx_description
1 polymer ?
#
loop_
_entity_poly.entity_id
_entity_poly.type
_entity_poly.pdbx_seq_one_letter_code
_entity_poly.pdbx_strand_id
1 'polypeptide(L)'
;MAVVVLDAGHGGSDLGATYQGRQEKDDTLALTLAVGRLLAEDPDIDVVYTRETDVYDTPLVKARKANAANADYFVSIHRNSTPVPSTYSGVETLVYSKGTLAETLARNI
;
A
#
# COMPACT_ATOMS: atom_id res chain seq x y z
N MET A 1 9.16 -11.56 15.29
CA MET A 1 9.31 -10.47 14.29
C MET A 1 8.20 -10.58 13.28
N ALA A 2 7.53 -9.49 13.00
CA ALA A 2 6.46 -9.44 12.01
C ALA A 2 7.01 -8.94 10.67
N VAL A 3 6.66 -9.62 9.58
CA VAL A 3 6.98 -9.18 8.22
C VAL A 3 5.74 -8.50 7.65
N VAL A 4 5.87 -7.22 7.33
CA VAL A 4 4.80 -6.40 6.75
C VAL A 4 5.20 -6.04 5.33
N VAL A 5 4.40 -6.50 4.36
CA VAL A 5 4.58 -6.10 2.96
C VAL A 5 3.66 -4.92 2.68
N LEU A 6 4.24 -3.81 2.25
CA LEU A 6 3.51 -2.60 1.87
C LEU A 6 3.43 -2.50 0.36
N ASP A 7 2.22 -2.33 -0.13
CA ASP A 7 1.95 -2.21 -1.56
C ASP A 7 1.45 -0.79 -1.87
N ALA A 8 2.25 -0.06 -2.63
CA ALA A 8 1.79 1.20 -3.22
C ALA A 8 0.96 0.89 -4.46
N GLY A 9 -0.31 1.21 -4.42
CA GLY A 9 -1.22 0.92 -5.54
C GLY A 9 -0.77 1.58 -6.84
N HIS A 10 -0.97 0.87 -7.94
CA HIS A 10 -0.63 1.30 -9.29
C HIS A 10 0.87 1.43 -9.51
N GLY A 11 1.30 2.16 -10.52
CA GLY A 11 2.72 2.39 -10.81
C GLY A 11 3.03 2.34 -12.30
N GLY A 12 4.09 3.01 -12.74
CA GLY A 12 4.54 3.01 -14.12
C GLY A 12 3.45 3.44 -15.10
N SER A 13 3.08 2.56 -16.01
CA SER A 13 2.03 2.81 -17.01
C SER A 13 0.62 2.80 -16.41
N ASP A 14 0.43 2.21 -15.22
CA ASP A 14 -0.84 2.26 -14.50
C ASP A 14 -0.85 3.47 -13.58
N LEU A 15 -1.47 4.55 -14.01
CA LEU A 15 -1.50 5.82 -13.28
C LEU A 15 -2.44 5.78 -12.07
N GLY A 16 -3.41 4.86 -12.06
CA GLY A 16 -4.51 4.92 -11.10
C GLY A 16 -5.44 6.09 -11.39
N ALA A 17 -6.15 6.56 -10.38
CA ALA A 17 -7.02 7.72 -10.51
C ALA A 17 -6.19 8.98 -10.74
N THR A 18 -6.63 9.83 -11.68
CA THR A 18 -5.99 11.11 -11.96
C THR A 18 -6.97 12.24 -11.72
N TYR A 19 -6.47 13.34 -11.13
CA TYR A 19 -7.29 14.50 -10.85
C TYR A 19 -6.40 15.75 -10.72
N GLN A 20 -6.70 16.78 -11.49
CA GLN A 20 -5.99 18.06 -11.46
C GLN A 20 -4.46 17.90 -11.53
N GLY A 21 -3.98 17.05 -12.44
CA GLY A 21 -2.56 16.79 -12.63
C GLY A 21 -1.94 15.83 -11.62
N ARG A 22 -2.69 15.38 -10.61
CA ARG A 22 -2.21 14.40 -9.63
C ARG A 22 -2.55 12.99 -10.09
N GLN A 23 -1.59 12.10 -9.97
CA GLN A 23 -1.74 10.69 -10.30
C GLN A 23 -1.69 9.85 -9.03
N GLU A 24 -2.63 8.91 -8.90
CA GLU A 24 -2.71 8.08 -7.70
C GLU A 24 -1.40 7.34 -7.43
N LYS A 25 -0.73 6.85 -8.46
CA LYS A 25 0.55 6.11 -8.31
C LYS A 25 1.62 6.90 -7.56
N ASP A 26 1.66 8.22 -7.74
CA ASP A 26 2.64 9.07 -7.08
C ASP A 26 2.28 9.29 -5.61
N ASP A 27 1.00 9.53 -5.33
CA ASP A 27 0.51 9.73 -3.97
C ASP A 27 0.65 8.45 -3.15
N THR A 28 0.30 7.29 -3.72
CA THR A 28 0.40 6.02 -3.00
C THR A 28 1.86 5.65 -2.73
N LEU A 29 2.76 5.91 -3.66
CA LEU A 29 4.18 5.65 -3.45
C LEU A 29 4.74 6.50 -2.31
N ALA A 30 4.47 7.80 -2.32
CA ALA A 30 4.95 8.72 -1.28
C ALA A 30 4.44 8.32 0.10
N LEU A 31 3.16 8.00 0.21
CA LEU A 31 2.55 7.60 1.48
C LEU A 31 3.09 6.25 1.94
N THR A 32 3.21 5.28 1.03
CA THR A 32 3.71 3.95 1.37
C THR A 32 5.13 4.01 1.91
N LEU A 33 6.00 4.80 1.29
CA LEU A 33 7.37 4.95 1.77
C LEU A 33 7.41 5.64 3.14
N ALA A 34 6.54 6.61 3.38
CA ALA A 34 6.45 7.29 4.68
C ALA A 34 5.98 6.34 5.77
N VAL A 35 4.94 5.56 5.50
CA VAL A 35 4.43 4.55 6.45
C VAL A 35 5.50 3.51 6.75
N GLY A 36 6.19 3.04 5.71
CA GLY A 36 7.27 2.06 5.88
C GLY A 36 8.41 2.56 6.75
N ARG A 37 8.78 3.83 6.61
CA ARG A 37 9.82 4.43 7.46
C ARG A 37 9.38 4.47 8.92
N LEU A 38 8.12 4.76 9.20
CA LEU A 38 7.59 4.76 10.56
C LEU A 38 7.57 3.35 11.15
N LEU A 39 7.12 2.36 10.37
CA LEU A 39 7.10 0.97 10.83
C LEU A 39 8.52 0.43 11.07
N ALA A 40 9.47 0.83 10.24
CA ALA A 40 10.85 0.37 10.36
C ALA A 40 11.56 0.88 11.62
N GLU A 41 10.99 1.86 12.31
CA GLU A 41 11.51 2.30 13.60
C GLU A 41 11.34 1.23 14.69
N ASP A 42 10.39 0.30 14.52
CA ASP A 42 10.20 -0.81 15.43
C ASP A 42 11.11 -1.98 15.01
N PRO A 43 12.07 -2.41 15.87
CA PRO A 43 13.00 -3.48 15.52
C PRO A 43 12.33 -4.85 15.35
N ASP A 44 11.09 -4.99 15.83
CA ASP A 44 10.33 -6.24 15.68
C ASP A 44 9.52 -6.28 14.37
N ILE A 45 9.56 -5.24 13.56
CA ILE A 45 8.87 -5.17 12.27
C ILE A 45 9.88 -5.17 11.14
N ASP A 46 9.69 -6.09 10.20
CA ASP A 46 10.47 -6.16 8.97
C ASP A 46 9.59 -5.66 7.82
N VAL A 47 9.97 -4.57 7.19
CA VAL A 47 9.18 -3.91 6.15
C VAL A 47 9.70 -4.29 4.78
N VAL A 48 8.81 -4.77 3.93
CA VAL A 48 9.10 -5.12 2.54
C VAL A 48 8.13 -4.36 1.65
N TYR A 49 8.63 -3.75 0.58
CA TYR A 49 7.81 -3.02 -0.37
C TYR A 49 7.60 -3.81 -1.65
N THR A 50 6.40 -3.75 -2.24
CA THR A 50 6.18 -4.30 -3.58
C THR A 50 6.89 -3.46 -4.63
N ARG A 51 6.97 -2.15 -4.41
CA ARG A 51 7.79 -1.24 -5.20
C ARG A 51 8.26 -0.06 -4.36
N GLU A 52 9.41 0.48 -4.72
CA GLU A 52 9.96 1.69 -4.09
C GLU A 52 10.15 2.81 -5.12
N THR A 53 9.81 2.54 -6.37
CA THR A 53 9.94 3.47 -7.49
C THR A 53 8.69 3.43 -8.35
N ASP A 54 8.66 4.27 -9.40
CA ASP A 54 7.53 4.35 -10.33
C ASP A 54 7.62 3.22 -11.37
N VAL A 55 7.27 2.02 -10.93
CA VAL A 55 7.24 0.83 -11.78
C VAL A 55 5.89 0.14 -11.67
N TYR A 56 5.54 -0.63 -12.71
CA TYR A 56 4.28 -1.36 -12.74
C TYR A 56 4.51 -2.82 -12.40
N ASP A 57 3.73 -3.32 -11.44
CA ASP A 57 3.62 -4.74 -11.13
C ASP A 57 2.16 -5.17 -11.21
N THR A 58 1.91 -6.33 -11.80
CA THR A 58 0.56 -6.92 -11.80
C THR A 58 0.18 -7.38 -10.40
N PRO A 59 -1.12 -7.54 -10.09
CA PRO A 59 -1.54 -8.09 -8.81
C PRO A 59 -0.91 -9.46 -8.51
N LEU A 60 -0.73 -10.29 -9.53
CA LEU A 60 -0.08 -11.59 -9.36
C LEU A 60 1.38 -11.46 -8.92
N VAL A 61 2.12 -10.52 -9.51
CA VAL A 61 3.53 -10.27 -9.13
C VAL A 61 3.60 -9.76 -7.71
N LYS A 62 2.70 -8.87 -7.31
CA LYS A 62 2.62 -8.36 -5.94
C LYS A 62 2.36 -9.49 -4.95
N ALA A 63 1.43 -10.39 -5.26
CA ALA A 63 1.14 -11.53 -4.42
C ALA A 63 2.34 -12.47 -4.28
N ARG A 64 3.09 -12.69 -5.37
CA ARG A 64 4.30 -13.49 -5.35
C ARG A 64 5.39 -12.88 -4.47
N LYS A 65 5.54 -11.56 -4.52
CA LYS A 65 6.49 -10.85 -3.67
C LYS A 65 6.15 -11.03 -2.19
N ALA A 66 4.87 -10.93 -1.83
CA ALA A 66 4.42 -11.13 -0.46
C ALA A 66 4.67 -12.55 0.01
N ASN A 67 4.37 -13.55 -0.84
CA ASN A 67 4.60 -14.95 -0.51
C ASN A 67 6.10 -15.25 -0.36
N ALA A 68 6.93 -14.72 -1.24
CA ALA A 68 8.38 -14.91 -1.18
C ALA A 68 8.99 -14.31 0.09
N ALA A 69 8.41 -13.24 0.61
CA ALA A 69 8.84 -12.58 1.84
C ALA A 69 8.28 -13.25 3.10
N ASN A 70 7.41 -14.25 2.96
CA ASN A 70 6.68 -14.86 4.08
C ASN A 70 5.94 -13.79 4.91
N ALA A 71 5.18 -12.94 4.24
CA ALA A 71 4.50 -11.82 4.87
C ALA A 71 3.50 -12.30 5.94
N ASP A 72 3.56 -11.68 7.12
CA ASP A 72 2.52 -11.84 8.13
C ASP A 72 1.32 -10.94 7.80
N TYR A 73 1.59 -9.78 7.23
CA TYR A 73 0.57 -8.83 6.80
C TYR A 73 0.91 -8.28 5.41
N PHE A 74 -0.11 -8.12 4.59
CA PHE A 74 -0.02 -7.43 3.31
C PHE A 74 -0.95 -6.23 3.37
N VAL A 75 -0.39 -5.02 3.24
CA VAL A 75 -1.14 -3.77 3.31
C VAL A 75 -1.02 -3.06 1.99
N SER A 76 -2.15 -2.88 1.29
CA SER A 76 -2.19 -2.18 0.02
C SER A 76 -2.79 -0.79 0.22
N ILE A 77 -2.09 0.23 -0.25
CA ILE A 77 -2.46 1.63 -0.07
C ILE A 77 -2.91 2.21 -1.39
N HIS A 78 -4.14 2.71 -1.41
CA HIS A 78 -4.76 3.35 -2.56
C HIS A 78 -5.35 4.68 -2.14
N ARG A 79 -5.58 5.55 -3.11
CA ARG A 79 -6.34 6.79 -2.91
C ARG A 79 -7.68 6.66 -3.60
N ASN A 80 -8.76 6.78 -2.83
CA ASN A 80 -10.09 6.79 -3.40
C ASN A 80 -10.43 8.15 -3.98
N SER A 81 -11.11 8.14 -5.12
CA SER A 81 -11.66 9.34 -5.73
C SER A 81 -13.05 9.03 -6.28
N THR A 82 -13.89 10.06 -6.35
CA THR A 82 -15.22 9.94 -6.93
C THR A 82 -15.28 10.75 -8.22
N PRO A 83 -16.25 10.45 -9.13
CA PRO A 83 -16.42 11.26 -10.32
C PRO A 83 -16.78 12.72 -10.04
N VAL A 84 -17.33 13.00 -8.86
CA VAL A 84 -17.70 14.35 -8.45
C VAL A 84 -16.62 14.89 -7.50
N PRO A 85 -15.88 15.95 -7.92
CA PRO A 85 -14.85 16.54 -7.08
C PRO A 85 -15.41 17.03 -5.74
N SER A 86 -14.63 16.89 -4.69
CA SER A 86 -14.95 17.34 -3.33
C SER A 86 -16.07 16.58 -2.63
N THR A 87 -16.65 15.56 -3.27
CA THR A 87 -17.70 14.75 -2.63
C THR A 87 -17.10 13.73 -1.69
N TYR A 88 -16.04 13.06 -2.11
CA TYR A 88 -15.33 12.08 -1.30
C TYR A 88 -13.92 11.92 -1.84
N SER A 89 -12.96 12.09 -0.98
CA SER A 89 -11.57 11.79 -1.30
C SER A 89 -10.87 11.34 -0.04
N GLY A 90 -9.93 10.41 -0.18
CA GLY A 90 -9.19 9.91 0.96
C GLY A 90 -8.30 8.75 0.60
N VAL A 91 -7.59 8.26 1.60
CA VAL A 91 -6.73 7.10 1.47
C VAL A 91 -7.49 5.87 1.95
N GLU A 92 -7.49 4.83 1.14
CA GLU A 92 -8.05 3.54 1.51
C GLU A 92 -6.91 2.57 1.77
N THR A 93 -7.00 1.87 2.90
CA THR A 93 -6.04 0.84 3.26
C THR A 93 -6.74 -0.51 3.26
N LEU A 94 -6.22 -1.43 2.43
CA LEU A 94 -6.72 -2.79 2.34
C LEU A 94 -5.70 -3.72 2.98
N VAL A 95 -6.15 -4.52 3.95
CA VAL A 95 -5.26 -5.40 4.70
C VAL A 95 -5.68 -6.85 4.50
N TYR A 96 -4.69 -7.69 4.18
CA TYR A 96 -4.86 -9.12 4.06
C TYR A 96 -4.06 -9.83 5.14
N SER A 97 -4.76 -10.58 5.99
CA SER A 97 -4.16 -11.47 6.97
C SER A 97 -5.21 -12.48 7.42
N LYS A 98 -4.77 -13.53 8.07
CA LYS A 98 -5.69 -14.49 8.67
C LYS A 98 -6.04 -14.04 10.08
N GLY A 99 -7.36 -13.96 10.37
CA GLY A 99 -7.86 -13.69 11.71
C GLY A 99 -8.06 -12.23 12.05
N THR A 100 -8.35 -11.96 13.32
CA THR A 100 -8.77 -10.65 13.81
C THR A 100 -7.66 -9.60 13.89
N LEU A 101 -6.40 -10.02 13.86
CA LEU A 101 -5.26 -9.08 13.94
C LEU A 101 -5.21 -8.17 12.71
N ALA A 102 -5.63 -8.64 11.54
CA ALA A 102 -5.67 -7.83 10.33
C ALA A 102 -6.64 -6.67 10.48
N GLU A 103 -7.81 -6.89 11.08
CA GLU A 103 -8.80 -5.86 11.31
C GLU A 103 -8.26 -4.80 12.28
N THR A 104 -7.60 -5.22 13.35
CA THR A 104 -6.99 -4.30 14.30
C THR A 104 -5.90 -3.46 13.64
N LEU A 105 -5.06 -4.06 12.80
CA LEU A 105 -4.04 -3.33 12.07
C LEU A 105 -4.66 -2.30 11.13
N ALA A 106 -5.70 -2.67 10.40
CA ALA A 106 -6.36 -1.77 9.46
C ALA A 106 -6.97 -0.55 10.17
N ARG A 107 -7.54 -0.74 11.35
CA ARG A 107 -8.12 0.35 12.14
C ARG A 107 -7.07 1.32 12.67
N ASN A 108 -5.84 0.87 12.88
CA ASN A 108 -4.78 1.69 13.44
C ASN A 108 -3.94 2.42 12.37
N ILE A 109 -4.25 2.22 11.09
CA ILE A 109 -3.63 2.92 9.99
C ILE A 109 -4.54 4.07 9.56
#